data_621bb7aaca9443df6f76e0cdeb46f646
#
_entry.id   621bb7aaca9443df6f76e0cdeb46f646
#
_cell.length_a   1.000
_cell.length_b   1.000
_cell.length_c   1.000
_cell.angle_alpha   90.00
_cell.angle_beta   90.00
_cell.angle_gamma   90.00
#
_symmetry.space_group_name_H-M   'P 1'
#
loop_
_entity.id
_entity.type
_entity.pdbx_description
1 polymer ?
#
loop_
_entity_poly.entity_id
_entity_poly.type
_entity_poly.pdbx_seq_one_letter_code
_entity_poly.pdbx_strand_id
1 'polypeptide(L)' 'MKLNKDDLRNKEIILELKNVYGKDLIYPSCHIATAMIKLKNAKTFTKNDLNVFKALGLIIKWKASQI' A
#
# COMPACT_ATOMS: atom_id res chain seq x y z
N MET A 1 -4.07 -12.73 15.88
CA MET A 1 -4.88 -11.51 15.71
C MET A 1 -5.71 -11.62 14.44
N LYS A 2 -6.99 -11.45 14.57
CA LYS A 2 -7.86 -11.49 13.40
C LYS A 2 -8.05 -10.09 12.85
N LEU A 3 -7.71 -9.91 11.58
CA LEU A 3 -8.06 -8.71 10.85
C LEU A 3 -9.38 -8.97 10.17
N ASN A 4 -10.41 -8.26 10.58
CA ASN A 4 -11.67 -8.34 9.88
C ASN A 4 -11.89 -7.07 9.06
N LYS A 5 -12.97 -7.06 8.31
CA LYS A 5 -13.26 -5.98 7.39
C LYS A 5 -13.41 -4.63 8.10
N ASP A 6 -13.97 -4.67 9.32
CA ASP A 6 -14.19 -3.44 10.08
C ASP A 6 -12.90 -2.84 10.59
N ASP A 7 -11.91 -3.68 10.88
CA ASP A 7 -10.60 -3.21 11.34
C ASP A 7 -9.87 -2.44 10.25
N LEU A 8 -10.12 -2.76 8.99
CA LEU A 8 -9.46 -2.11 7.87
C LEU A 8 -10.23 -0.91 7.32
N ARG A 9 -11.53 -0.81 7.64
CA ARG A 9 -12.35 0.27 7.13
C ARG A 9 -11.87 1.61 7.65
N ASN A 10 -11.70 2.58 6.76
CA ASN A 10 -11.24 3.93 7.07
C ASN A 10 -9.82 3.99 7.63
N LYS A 11 -9.07 2.90 7.53
CA LYS A 11 -7.65 2.94 7.87
C LYS A 11 -6.88 3.57 6.74
N GLU A 12 -5.91 4.39 7.07
CA GLU A 12 -5.04 5.00 6.08
C GLU A 12 -3.85 4.11 5.81
N ILE A 13 -3.55 3.93 4.52
CA ILE A 13 -2.34 3.23 4.11
C ILE A 13 -1.50 4.23 3.32
N ILE A 14 -0.25 4.36 3.69
CA ILE A 14 0.65 5.33 3.08
C ILE A 14 1.62 4.61 2.17
N LEU A 15 1.65 5.04 0.92
CA LEU A 15 2.47 4.45 -0.11
C LEU A 15 3.40 5.50 -0.70
N GLU A 16 4.48 5.05 -1.29
CA GLU A 16 5.44 5.94 -1.94
C GLU A 16 5.64 5.49 -3.38
N LEU A 17 5.50 6.43 -4.31
CA LEU A 17 5.73 6.16 -5.72
C LEU A 17 7.16 6.55 -6.07
N LYS A 18 7.91 5.62 -6.64
CA LYS A 18 9.26 5.86 -7.11
C LYS A 18 9.38 5.47 -8.57
N ASN A 19 10.05 6.31 -9.35
CA ASN A 19 10.36 6.00 -10.73
C ASN A 19 11.79 5.46 -10.79
N VAL A 20 11.92 4.21 -11.21
CA VAL A 20 13.23 3.55 -11.29
C VAL A 20 13.39 3.00 -12.71
N TYR A 21 14.36 3.52 -13.42
CA TYR A 21 14.63 3.13 -14.81
C TYR A 21 13.39 3.22 -15.70
N GLY A 22 12.63 4.30 -15.54
CA GLY A 22 11.43 4.51 -16.34
C GLY A 22 10.21 3.73 -15.90
N LYS A 23 10.31 2.98 -14.82
CA LYS A 23 9.19 2.22 -14.28
C LYS A 23 8.71 2.86 -12.98
N ASP A 24 7.40 3.00 -12.85
CA ASP A 24 6.81 3.48 -11.62
C ASP A 24 6.62 2.31 -10.67
N LEU A 25 7.27 2.38 -9.51
CA LEU A 25 7.19 1.35 -8.49
C LEU A 25 6.53 1.92 -7.25
N ILE A 26 5.68 1.12 -6.63
CA ILE A 26 4.89 1.52 -5.46
C ILE A 26 5.43 0.79 -4.25
N TYR A 27 5.98 1.54 -3.30
CA TYR A 27 6.58 0.98 -2.09
C TYR A 27 5.72 1.25 -0.87
N PRO A 28 5.79 0.37 0.15
CA PRO A 28 5.10 0.64 1.42
C PRO A 28 5.80 1.78 2.17
N SER A 29 5.01 2.62 2.83
CA SER A 29 5.53 3.74 3.59
C SER A 29 4.91 3.84 4.98
N CYS A 30 4.19 2.82 5.43
CA CYS A 30 3.65 2.75 6.78
C CYS A 30 3.64 1.30 7.24
N HIS A 31 3.32 1.09 8.53
CA HIS A 31 3.30 -0.25 9.10
C HIS A 31 2.31 -1.17 8.42
N ILE A 32 1.12 -0.66 8.12
CA ILE A 32 0.08 -1.46 7.47
C ILE A 32 0.54 -1.88 6.08
N ALA A 33 1.08 -0.93 5.31
CA ALA A 33 1.58 -1.21 3.97
C ALA A 33 2.74 -2.20 4.02
N THR A 34 3.63 -2.05 4.99
CA THR A 34 4.76 -2.96 5.15
C THR A 34 4.29 -4.37 5.46
N ALA A 35 3.30 -4.50 6.33
CA ALA A 35 2.73 -5.82 6.64
C ALA A 35 2.09 -6.44 5.40
N MET A 36 1.36 -5.66 4.62
CA MET A 36 0.72 -6.14 3.41
C MET A 36 1.74 -6.65 2.38
N ILE A 37 2.83 -5.90 2.19
CA ILE A 37 3.85 -6.29 1.24
C ILE A 37 4.56 -7.59 1.66
N LYS A 38 4.72 -7.80 2.95
CA LYS A 38 5.29 -9.03 3.47
C LYS A 38 4.35 -10.21 3.27
N LEU A 39 3.06 -10.00 3.45
CA LEU A 39 2.07 -11.05 3.25
C LEU A 39 2.05 -11.54 1.81
N LYS A 40 2.19 -10.65 0.86
CA LYS A 40 2.21 -11.05 -0.54
C LYS A 40 3.60 -11.50 -1.00
N ASN A 41 4.58 -11.44 -0.11
CA ASN A 41 5.96 -11.86 -0.40
C ASN A 41 6.53 -11.15 -1.63
N ALA A 42 6.38 -9.84 -1.65
CA ALA A 42 6.82 -9.02 -2.77
C ALA A 42 7.59 -7.81 -2.24
N LYS A 43 8.13 -7.00 -3.13
CA LYS A 43 8.86 -5.79 -2.78
C LYS A 43 8.08 -4.53 -3.11
N THR A 44 7.17 -4.62 -4.07
CA THR A 44 6.38 -3.48 -4.52
C THR A 44 4.94 -3.88 -4.69
N PHE A 45 4.05 -2.89 -4.70
CA PHE A 45 2.64 -3.10 -4.96
C PHE A 45 2.34 -2.90 -6.44
N THR A 46 1.27 -3.52 -6.91
CA THR A 46 0.77 -3.35 -8.27
C THR A 46 -0.50 -2.51 -8.24
N LYS A 47 -0.94 -2.08 -9.42
CA LYS A 47 -2.22 -1.38 -9.53
C LYS A 47 -3.38 -2.25 -9.05
N ASN A 48 -3.29 -3.55 -9.29
CA ASN A 48 -4.30 -4.48 -8.82
C ASN A 48 -4.37 -4.50 -7.30
N ASP A 49 -3.21 -4.42 -6.65
CA ASP A 49 -3.16 -4.35 -5.19
C ASP A 49 -3.89 -3.12 -4.67
N LEU A 50 -3.73 -1.98 -5.35
CA LEU A 50 -4.41 -0.76 -4.96
C LEU A 50 -5.93 -0.89 -5.08
N ASN A 51 -6.38 -1.58 -6.12
CA ASN A 51 -7.81 -1.84 -6.28
C ASN A 51 -8.35 -2.70 -5.14
N VAL A 52 -7.58 -3.69 -4.71
CA VAL A 52 -7.96 -4.53 -3.57
C VAL A 52 -8.04 -3.70 -2.30
N PHE A 53 -7.08 -2.79 -2.07
CA PHE A 53 -7.10 -1.92 -0.89
C PHE A 53 -8.35 -1.04 -0.88
N LYS A 54 -8.73 -0.50 -2.02
CA LYS A 54 -9.95 0.31 -2.13
C LYS A 54 -11.19 -0.53 -1.84
N ALA A 55 -11.20 -1.77 -2.31
CA ALA A 55 -12.32 -2.67 -2.07
C ALA A 55 -12.46 -3.02 -0.59
N LEU A 56 -11.34 -3.03 0.14
CA LEU A 56 -11.34 -3.28 1.58
C LEU A 56 -11.74 -2.05 2.40
N GLY A 57 -11.88 -0.90 1.75
CA GLY A 57 -12.23 0.33 2.45
C GLY A 57 -11.02 1.12 2.96
N LEU A 58 -9.83 0.78 2.51
CA LEU A 58 -8.64 1.50 2.90
C LEU A 58 -8.54 2.84 2.19
N ILE A 59 -8.05 3.83 2.91
CA ILE A 59 -7.79 5.16 2.35
C ILE A 59 -6.32 5.21 1.94
N ILE A 60 -6.08 5.40 0.65
CA ILE A 60 -4.72 5.41 0.13
C ILE A 60 -4.18 6.83 0.15
N LYS A 61 -3.07 7.02 0.85
CA LYS A 61 -2.35 8.28 0.90
C LYS A 61 -0.99 8.09 0.25
N TRP A 62 -0.49 9.12 -0.38
CA TRP A 62 0.81 9.07 -1.03
C TRP A 62 1.79 9.94 -0.27
N LYS A 63 2.94 9.37 0.06
CA LYS A 63 4.02 10.11 0.67
C LYS A 63 4.63 11.01 -0.40
N ALA A 64 4.83 12.29 -0.07
CA ALA A 64 5.47 13.21 -0.97
C ALA A 64 6.90 12.77 -1.25
N SER A 65 7.26 12.70 -2.53
CA SER A 65 8.61 12.35 -2.91
C SER A 65 9.53 13.52 -2.64
N GLN A 66 10.54 13.28 -1.83
CA GLN A 66 11.57 14.28 -1.54
C GLN A 66 12.74 14.02 -2.48
N ILE A 67 13.05 14.98 -3.26
CA ILE A 67 14.20 14.89 -4.17
C ILE A 67 15.34 15.68 -3.60
#